data_a33dd8df1655031c41d3318b57646aad
#
_entry.id   a33dd8df1655031c41d3318b57646aad
#
_cell.length_a   1.000
_cell.length_b   1.000
_cell.length_c   1.000
_cell.angle_alpha   90.00
_cell.angle_beta   90.00
_cell.angle_gamma   90.00
#
_symmetry.space_group_name_H-M   'P 1'
#
loop_
_entity.id
_entity.type
_entity.pdbx_description
1 polymer ?
#
loop_
_entity_poly.entity_id
_entity_poly.type
_entity_poly.pdbx_seq_one_letter_code
_entity_poly.pdbx_strand_id
1 'polypeptide(L)'
;MLMNVAIIGFGNAVVNYHLPYLDKKENIKVKTIYRREEDRVGDTERELLYPEITFTTIIQDILQDDEIELIVVATHVDSHIEYAKLALEHEKHVLVEKPFASTSAEAKDIFELATRKNLIAMANQNRRFDGDFLTLKKVIEGGKLGNIVEIQSHYDYFQPQYARSGFGLLHGLAVHTIDQLISIYGVADRIDYDVRSLIAPGESDDYIDIDFRYGRMKATIKCSLLVKIEHPKFIVHGNRGSFVKYSSGHQTKNGDGRTRVSIQAEPEDNWGTISYVDDEGTSHTEKVPSEATDYGILYDQLLQAIRHHGDKPVKDEEVLYVLDILHDGIEAAKRAN
;
A
#
# COMPACT_ATOMS: atom_id res chain seq x y z
N MET A 1 -22.95 12.78 -5.18
CA MET A 1 -23.51 12.60 -3.82
C MET A 1 -22.31 12.42 -2.88
N LEU A 2 -22.28 13.13 -1.75
CA LEU A 2 -21.18 13.05 -0.75
C LEU A 2 -21.20 11.67 -0.10
N MET A 3 -20.06 11.03 0.05
CA MET A 3 -19.87 9.80 0.83
C MET A 3 -19.32 10.14 2.21
N ASN A 4 -20.04 9.78 3.26
CA ASN A 4 -19.56 9.90 4.62
C ASN A 4 -18.78 8.63 5.02
N VAL A 5 -17.60 8.86 5.56
CA VAL A 5 -16.66 7.81 6.00
C VAL A 5 -16.49 7.88 7.51
N ALA A 6 -16.47 6.74 8.16
CA ALA A 6 -15.91 6.62 9.51
C ALA A 6 -14.57 5.90 9.47
N ILE A 7 -13.73 6.18 10.45
CA ILE A 7 -12.43 5.51 10.60
C ILE A 7 -12.38 4.85 11.99
N ILE A 8 -11.94 3.60 12.03
CA ILE A 8 -11.62 2.87 13.27
C ILE A 8 -10.11 2.91 13.47
N GLY A 9 -9.66 3.60 14.52
CA GLY A 9 -8.26 3.89 14.81
C GLY A 9 -7.84 5.31 14.41
N PHE A 10 -6.79 5.82 15.07
CA PHE A 10 -6.23 7.15 14.77
C PHE A 10 -4.71 7.15 14.92
N GLY A 11 -4.07 6.12 14.36
CA GLY A 11 -2.64 5.95 14.33
C GLY A 11 -1.94 6.76 13.23
N ASN A 12 -0.63 6.53 13.07
CA ASN A 12 0.18 7.22 12.05
C ASN A 12 -0.31 6.95 10.62
N ALA A 13 -0.90 5.78 10.36
CA ALA A 13 -1.48 5.48 9.05
C ALA A 13 -2.58 6.49 8.70
N VAL A 14 -3.50 6.75 9.63
CA VAL A 14 -4.63 7.67 9.41
C VAL A 14 -4.14 9.10 9.17
N VAL A 15 -3.26 9.62 10.02
CA VAL A 15 -2.82 11.03 9.92
C VAL A 15 -1.85 11.30 8.77
N ASN A 16 -1.15 10.26 8.28
CA ASN A 16 -0.16 10.43 7.21
C ASN A 16 -0.64 9.94 5.83
N TYR A 17 -1.53 8.95 5.77
CA TYR A 17 -1.85 8.26 4.51
C TYR A 17 -3.34 8.26 4.17
N HIS A 18 -4.24 8.65 5.10
CA HIS A 18 -5.68 8.78 4.83
C HIS A 18 -6.12 10.24 4.84
N LEU A 19 -6.10 10.90 6.00
CA LEU A 19 -6.64 12.24 6.16
C LEU A 19 -6.08 13.27 5.18
N PRO A 20 -4.75 13.35 4.92
CA PRO A 20 -4.20 14.37 4.03
C PRO A 20 -4.71 14.28 2.59
N TYR A 21 -5.11 13.10 2.16
CA TYR A 21 -5.65 12.87 0.82
C TYR A 21 -7.18 13.03 0.80
N LEU A 22 -7.87 12.59 1.86
CA LEU A 22 -9.32 12.76 2.01
C LEU A 22 -9.71 14.24 2.17
N ASP A 23 -8.91 15.04 2.87
CA ASP A 23 -9.11 16.49 2.99
C ASP A 23 -9.14 17.24 1.64
N LYS A 24 -8.64 16.62 0.57
CA LYS A 24 -8.64 17.18 -0.78
C LYS A 24 -9.85 16.76 -1.62
N LYS A 25 -10.73 15.92 -1.09
CA LYS A 25 -11.89 15.39 -1.82
C LYS A 25 -13.16 16.15 -1.47
N GLU A 26 -13.87 16.62 -2.49
CA GLU A 26 -15.14 17.33 -2.31
C GLU A 26 -16.33 16.35 -2.15
N ASN A 27 -16.16 15.11 -2.62
CA ASN A 27 -17.18 14.08 -2.67
C ASN A 27 -17.07 13.01 -1.57
N ILE A 28 -16.08 13.12 -0.69
CA ILE A 28 -15.84 12.21 0.44
C ILE A 28 -15.58 13.04 1.70
N LYS A 29 -16.19 12.67 2.81
CA LYS A 29 -16.02 13.36 4.09
C LYS A 29 -15.77 12.36 5.22
N VAL A 30 -14.71 12.53 5.98
CA VAL A 30 -14.54 11.84 7.25
C VAL A 30 -15.46 12.49 8.28
N LYS A 31 -16.52 11.76 8.66
CA LYS A 31 -17.53 12.25 9.62
C LYS A 31 -17.13 11.96 11.05
N THR A 32 -16.69 10.72 11.31
CA THR A 32 -16.44 10.25 12.67
C THR A 32 -15.23 9.34 12.74
N ILE A 33 -14.40 9.47 13.77
CA ILE A 33 -13.31 8.56 14.09
C ILE A 33 -13.57 7.92 15.44
N TYR A 34 -13.62 6.57 15.43
CA TYR A 34 -13.69 5.78 16.65
C TYR A 34 -12.28 5.49 17.17
N ARG A 35 -12.06 5.72 18.48
CA ARG A 35 -10.85 5.37 19.22
C ARG A 35 -11.26 4.68 20.51
N ARG A 36 -10.59 3.60 20.88
CA ARG A 36 -10.78 3.00 22.19
C ARG A 36 -10.32 3.99 23.28
N GLU A 37 -10.92 3.91 24.47
CA GLU A 37 -10.57 4.82 25.56
C GLU A 37 -9.07 4.75 25.91
N GLU A 38 -8.51 3.54 25.96
CA GLU A 38 -7.09 3.32 26.25
C GLU A 38 -6.15 3.94 25.21
N ASP A 39 -6.58 4.04 23.94
CA ASP A 39 -5.78 4.63 22.84
C ASP A 39 -5.79 6.16 22.87
N ARG A 40 -6.66 6.76 23.68
CA ARG A 40 -6.77 8.21 23.84
C ARG A 40 -5.95 8.75 25.00
N VAL A 41 -5.55 7.92 25.94
CA VAL A 41 -4.78 8.35 27.11
C VAL A 41 -3.46 9.00 26.69
N GLY A 42 -3.32 10.30 27.00
CA GLY A 42 -2.13 11.07 26.69
C GLY A 42 -2.00 11.52 25.21
N ASP A 43 -3.03 11.33 24.36
CA ASP A 43 -2.98 11.64 22.92
C ASP A 43 -4.26 12.36 22.40
N THR A 44 -5.06 12.95 23.30
CA THR A 44 -6.26 13.69 22.89
C THR A 44 -5.94 15.03 22.21
N GLU A 45 -4.77 15.61 22.47
CA GLU A 45 -4.36 16.88 21.86
C GLU A 45 -4.29 16.78 20.33
N ARG A 46 -3.95 15.61 19.80
CA ARG A 46 -3.91 15.40 18.36
C ARG A 46 -5.29 15.46 17.69
N GLU A 47 -6.36 15.14 18.42
CA GLU A 47 -7.75 15.26 17.95
C GLU A 47 -8.13 16.73 17.72
N LEU A 48 -7.59 17.66 18.52
CA LEU A 48 -7.84 19.10 18.39
C LEU A 48 -7.33 19.69 17.06
N LEU A 49 -6.44 18.98 16.39
CA LEU A 49 -6.00 19.37 15.06
C LEU A 49 -7.08 19.15 13.99
N TYR A 50 -8.15 18.40 14.29
CA TYR A 50 -9.20 18.02 13.35
C TYR A 50 -10.59 18.37 13.89
N PRO A 51 -10.90 19.67 14.14
CA PRO A 51 -12.16 20.10 14.75
C PRO A 51 -13.40 19.82 13.89
N GLU A 52 -13.22 19.52 12.59
CA GLU A 52 -14.28 19.15 11.67
C GLU A 52 -14.70 17.68 11.78
N ILE A 53 -13.95 16.84 12.52
CA ILE A 53 -14.18 15.40 12.67
C ILE A 53 -14.70 15.13 14.10
N THR A 54 -15.75 14.33 14.21
CA THR A 54 -16.23 13.85 15.51
C THR A 54 -15.37 12.69 15.99
N PHE A 55 -14.89 12.74 17.24
CA PHE A 55 -14.19 11.62 17.87
C PHE A 55 -15.09 10.97 18.92
N THR A 56 -15.16 9.64 18.91
CA THR A 56 -15.98 8.85 19.82
C THR A 56 -15.22 7.63 20.36
N THR A 57 -15.61 7.19 21.58
CA THR A 57 -15.19 5.92 22.17
C THR A 57 -16.31 4.86 22.13
N ILE A 58 -17.45 5.20 21.53
CA ILE A 58 -18.62 4.33 21.41
C ILE A 58 -18.70 3.84 19.97
N ILE A 59 -18.40 2.56 19.74
CA ILE A 59 -18.38 1.99 18.39
C ILE A 59 -19.74 2.07 17.69
N GLN A 60 -20.83 2.01 18.44
CA GLN A 60 -22.20 2.12 17.92
C GLN A 60 -22.48 3.47 17.25
N ASP A 61 -21.79 4.54 17.65
CA ASP A 61 -21.95 5.86 17.03
C ASP A 61 -21.57 5.86 15.55
N ILE A 62 -20.73 4.93 15.10
CA ILE A 62 -20.37 4.77 13.69
C ILE A 62 -21.13 3.63 13.01
N LEU A 63 -21.43 2.55 13.73
CA LEU A 63 -22.10 1.38 13.16
C LEU A 63 -23.58 1.63 12.90
N GLN A 64 -24.26 2.41 13.77
CA GLN A 64 -25.69 2.70 13.70
C GLN A 64 -26.01 4.04 13.00
N ASP A 65 -25.00 4.77 12.56
CA ASP A 65 -25.19 6.00 11.81
C ASP A 65 -25.48 5.69 10.32
N ASP A 66 -26.72 5.86 9.91
CA ASP A 66 -27.19 5.57 8.56
C ASP A 66 -26.55 6.48 7.48
N GLU A 67 -25.97 7.61 7.86
CA GLU A 67 -25.25 8.47 6.93
C GLU A 67 -23.85 7.97 6.60
N ILE A 68 -23.25 7.08 7.40
CA ILE A 68 -21.95 6.49 7.15
C ILE A 68 -22.11 5.31 6.18
N GLU A 69 -21.42 5.36 5.06
CA GLU A 69 -21.47 4.35 4.02
C GLU A 69 -20.23 3.44 3.99
N LEU A 70 -19.07 4.00 4.37
CA LEU A 70 -17.79 3.31 4.36
C LEU A 70 -17.11 3.42 5.74
N ILE A 71 -16.61 2.28 6.24
CA ILE A 71 -15.74 2.24 7.42
C ILE A 71 -14.32 1.89 6.97
N VAL A 72 -13.36 2.73 7.37
CA VAL A 72 -11.93 2.46 7.20
C VAL A 72 -11.40 1.84 8.49
N VAL A 73 -10.88 0.62 8.42
CA VAL A 73 -10.24 -0.07 9.55
C VAL A 73 -8.74 0.18 9.48
N ALA A 74 -8.22 0.98 10.42
CA ALA A 74 -6.82 1.40 10.48
C ALA A 74 -6.23 1.17 11.88
N THR A 75 -6.40 -0.02 12.38
CA THR A 75 -5.93 -0.52 13.68
C THR A 75 -4.70 -1.42 13.51
N HIS A 76 -4.36 -2.21 14.52
CA HIS A 76 -3.41 -3.30 14.39
C HIS A 76 -4.06 -4.49 13.67
N VAL A 77 -3.26 -5.25 12.90
CA VAL A 77 -3.76 -6.35 12.04
C VAL A 77 -4.61 -7.38 12.78
N ASP A 78 -4.31 -7.64 14.06
CA ASP A 78 -5.03 -8.61 14.89
C ASP A 78 -6.52 -8.29 15.06
N SER A 79 -6.90 -7.03 14.88
CA SER A 79 -8.30 -6.59 15.00
C SER A 79 -8.96 -6.25 13.66
N HIS A 80 -8.25 -6.36 12.54
CA HIS A 80 -8.77 -6.00 11.22
C HIS A 80 -10.03 -6.79 10.87
N ILE A 81 -9.97 -8.11 11.05
CA ILE A 81 -11.07 -9.03 10.68
C ILE A 81 -12.30 -8.82 11.54
N GLU A 82 -12.11 -8.62 12.86
CA GLU A 82 -13.22 -8.33 13.77
C GLU A 82 -13.97 -7.07 13.35
N TYR A 83 -13.26 -5.95 13.15
CA TYR A 83 -13.88 -4.70 12.75
C TYR A 83 -14.44 -4.73 11.32
N ALA A 84 -13.77 -5.41 10.39
CA ALA A 84 -14.29 -5.58 9.04
C ALA A 84 -15.61 -6.35 9.02
N LYS A 85 -15.70 -7.45 9.77
CA LYS A 85 -16.92 -8.23 9.94
C LYS A 85 -18.03 -7.39 10.56
N LEU A 86 -17.71 -6.67 11.64
CA LEU A 86 -18.66 -5.83 12.34
C LEU A 86 -19.24 -4.73 11.43
N ALA A 87 -18.40 -4.07 10.62
CA ALA A 87 -18.83 -3.08 9.64
C ALA A 87 -19.80 -3.69 8.61
N LEU A 88 -19.45 -4.84 8.03
CA LEU A 88 -20.28 -5.53 7.05
C LEU A 88 -21.62 -5.99 7.65
N GLU A 89 -21.63 -6.48 8.90
CA GLU A 89 -22.86 -6.89 9.61
C GLU A 89 -23.82 -5.70 9.82
N HIS A 90 -23.28 -4.48 9.89
CA HIS A 90 -24.05 -3.23 9.99
C HIS A 90 -24.22 -2.51 8.63
N GLU A 91 -24.21 -3.28 7.53
CA GLU A 91 -24.49 -2.78 6.17
C GLU A 91 -23.55 -1.65 5.72
N LYS A 92 -22.29 -1.64 6.19
CA LYS A 92 -21.26 -0.68 5.77
C LYS A 92 -20.25 -1.35 4.84
N HIS A 93 -19.84 -0.65 3.77
CA HIS A 93 -18.63 -1.01 3.03
C HIS A 93 -17.41 -0.89 3.91
N VAL A 94 -16.33 -1.64 3.62
CA VAL A 94 -15.13 -1.59 4.45
C VAL A 94 -13.85 -1.50 3.62
N LEU A 95 -12.96 -0.59 4.02
CA LEU A 95 -11.58 -0.48 3.56
C LEU A 95 -10.67 -0.83 4.74
N VAL A 96 -9.80 -1.83 4.58
CA VAL A 96 -8.95 -2.33 5.67
C VAL A 96 -7.49 -2.06 5.37
N GLU A 97 -6.75 -1.56 6.36
CA GLU A 97 -5.31 -1.36 6.24
C GLU A 97 -4.56 -2.66 5.96
N LYS A 98 -3.37 -2.49 5.37
CA LYS A 98 -2.49 -3.62 5.07
C LYS A 98 -1.65 -4.05 6.31
N PRO A 99 -1.35 -5.35 6.43
CA PRO A 99 -1.94 -6.45 5.68
C PRO A 99 -3.43 -6.58 6.02
N PHE A 100 -4.24 -6.99 5.05
CA PHE A 100 -5.69 -7.05 5.21
C PHE A 100 -6.12 -7.97 6.37
N ALA A 101 -5.44 -9.08 6.52
CA ALA A 101 -5.67 -10.11 7.53
C ALA A 101 -4.34 -10.77 7.90
N SER A 102 -4.32 -11.61 8.92
CA SER A 102 -3.18 -12.43 9.27
C SER A 102 -3.03 -13.66 8.35
N THR A 103 -4.12 -14.12 7.77
CA THR A 103 -4.14 -15.27 6.85
C THR A 103 -5.06 -15.01 5.65
N SER A 104 -4.79 -15.71 4.54
CA SER A 104 -5.66 -15.67 3.35
C SER A 104 -7.04 -16.28 3.62
N ALA A 105 -7.14 -17.27 4.52
CA ALA A 105 -8.42 -17.86 4.91
C ALA A 105 -9.34 -16.83 5.59
N GLU A 106 -8.84 -16.09 6.57
CA GLU A 106 -9.59 -15.01 7.23
C GLU A 106 -10.04 -13.93 6.23
N ALA A 107 -9.14 -13.52 5.33
CA ALA A 107 -9.48 -12.54 4.30
C ALA A 107 -10.60 -13.05 3.38
N LYS A 108 -10.52 -14.31 2.96
CA LYS A 108 -11.53 -14.96 2.12
C LYS A 108 -12.91 -14.95 2.78
N ASP A 109 -13.00 -15.27 4.07
CA ASP A 109 -14.27 -15.26 4.81
C ASP A 109 -14.92 -13.86 4.80
N ILE A 110 -14.12 -12.80 4.92
CA ILE A 110 -14.60 -11.40 4.86
C ILE A 110 -15.07 -11.03 3.45
N PHE A 111 -14.32 -11.41 2.41
CA PHE A 111 -14.71 -11.14 1.02
C PHE A 111 -16.01 -11.89 0.65
N GLU A 112 -16.16 -13.13 1.10
CA GLU A 112 -17.39 -13.88 0.93
C GLU A 112 -18.57 -13.27 1.68
N LEU A 113 -18.35 -12.77 2.91
CA LEU A 113 -19.38 -12.06 3.68
C LEU A 113 -19.82 -10.78 2.95
N ALA A 114 -18.86 -9.98 2.48
CA ALA A 114 -19.15 -8.77 1.72
C ALA A 114 -19.98 -9.08 0.45
N THR A 115 -19.60 -10.12 -0.29
CA THR A 115 -20.33 -10.58 -1.48
C THR A 115 -21.76 -10.98 -1.15
N ARG A 116 -21.98 -11.80 -0.09
CA ARG A 116 -23.33 -12.21 0.34
C ARG A 116 -24.21 -11.03 0.73
N LYS A 117 -23.63 -9.95 1.23
CA LYS A 117 -24.35 -8.74 1.64
C LYS A 117 -24.45 -7.69 0.55
N ASN A 118 -23.91 -7.94 -0.64
CA ASN A 118 -23.80 -6.97 -1.73
C ASN A 118 -23.06 -5.68 -1.30
N LEU A 119 -22.02 -5.86 -0.49
CA LEU A 119 -21.12 -4.83 0.00
C LEU A 119 -19.71 -5.01 -0.55
N ILE A 120 -18.88 -4.00 -0.41
CA ILE A 120 -17.48 -4.06 -0.78
C ILE A 120 -16.63 -4.14 0.49
N ALA A 121 -15.76 -5.16 0.56
CA ALA A 121 -14.57 -5.18 1.40
C ALA A 121 -13.34 -5.05 0.49
N MET A 122 -12.37 -4.20 0.86
CA MET A 122 -11.18 -3.95 0.05
C MET A 122 -9.96 -3.69 0.93
N ALA A 123 -8.78 -4.14 0.51
CA ALA A 123 -7.52 -3.80 1.15
C ALA A 123 -7.03 -2.40 0.75
N ASN A 124 -6.43 -1.66 1.68
CA ASN A 124 -5.81 -0.37 1.42
C ASN A 124 -4.41 -0.54 0.84
N GLN A 125 -4.32 -0.92 -0.42
CA GLN A 125 -3.05 -1.00 -1.15
C GLN A 125 -2.72 0.35 -1.80
N ASN A 126 -2.61 1.38 -0.96
CA ASN A 126 -2.44 2.78 -1.36
C ASN A 126 -1.19 3.02 -2.21
N ARG A 127 -0.11 2.23 -2.02
CA ARG A 127 1.14 2.40 -2.76
C ARG A 127 1.07 1.98 -4.22
N ARG A 128 -0.05 1.42 -4.68
CA ARG A 128 -0.36 1.33 -6.12
C ARG A 128 -0.47 2.70 -6.79
N PHE A 129 -0.61 3.76 -5.99
CA PHE A 129 -0.73 5.16 -6.41
C PHE A 129 0.49 6.00 -6.01
N ASP A 130 1.62 5.36 -5.67
CA ASP A 130 2.92 6.02 -5.60
C ASP A 130 3.32 6.52 -6.99
N GLY A 131 3.78 7.76 -7.09
CA GLY A 131 4.14 8.38 -8.37
C GLY A 131 5.28 7.64 -9.09
N ASP A 132 6.24 7.09 -8.35
CA ASP A 132 7.31 6.26 -8.90
C ASP A 132 6.77 4.97 -9.52
N PHE A 133 5.80 4.32 -8.88
CA PHE A 133 5.15 3.10 -9.39
C PHE A 133 4.23 3.40 -10.59
N LEU A 134 3.46 4.48 -10.54
CA LEU A 134 2.64 4.92 -11.68
C LEU A 134 3.52 5.25 -12.90
N THR A 135 4.68 5.88 -12.67
CA THR A 135 5.68 6.14 -13.71
C THR A 135 6.23 4.85 -14.29
N LEU A 136 6.56 3.87 -13.43
CA LEU A 136 6.99 2.54 -13.87
C LEU A 136 5.94 1.88 -14.77
N LYS A 137 4.67 1.86 -14.36
CA LYS A 137 3.56 1.29 -15.17
C LYS A 137 3.50 1.94 -16.55
N LYS A 138 3.50 3.27 -16.59
CA LYS A 138 3.47 4.04 -17.84
C LYS A 138 4.64 3.70 -18.77
N VAL A 139 5.84 3.53 -18.21
CA VAL A 139 7.03 3.12 -19.00
C VAL A 139 6.87 1.72 -19.58
N ILE A 140 6.38 0.76 -18.78
CA ILE A 140 6.15 -0.62 -19.24
C ILE A 140 5.07 -0.64 -20.33
N GLU A 141 3.93 0.03 -20.10
CA GLU A 141 2.83 0.13 -21.05
C GLU A 141 3.23 0.84 -22.36
N GLY A 142 4.16 1.80 -22.28
CA GLY A 142 4.68 2.53 -23.44
C GLY A 142 5.51 1.71 -24.41
N GLY A 143 5.94 0.48 -24.03
CA GLY A 143 6.55 -0.52 -24.92
C GLY A 143 7.96 -0.20 -25.43
N LYS A 144 8.55 0.97 -25.09
CA LYS A 144 9.90 1.36 -25.55
C LYS A 144 10.99 0.39 -25.09
N LEU A 145 10.80 -0.29 -23.95
CA LEU A 145 11.74 -1.28 -23.43
C LEU A 145 11.67 -2.62 -24.16
N GLY A 146 10.63 -2.84 -24.99
CA GLY A 146 10.36 -4.13 -25.62
C GLY A 146 9.85 -5.16 -24.61
N ASN A 147 10.21 -6.42 -24.78
CA ASN A 147 9.87 -7.48 -23.82
C ASN A 147 10.69 -7.31 -22.54
N ILE A 148 10.02 -7.16 -21.42
CA ILE A 148 10.68 -7.04 -20.11
C ILE A 148 11.35 -8.38 -19.77
N VAL A 149 12.61 -8.30 -19.35
CA VAL A 149 13.47 -9.44 -18.97
C VAL A 149 13.68 -9.46 -17.45
N GLU A 150 13.85 -8.27 -16.86
CA GLU A 150 14.13 -8.13 -15.44
C GLU A 150 13.50 -6.87 -14.86
N ILE A 151 12.96 -7.00 -13.64
CA ILE A 151 12.51 -5.89 -12.80
C ILE A 151 13.13 -6.07 -11.42
N GLN A 152 13.72 -5.00 -10.88
CA GLN A 152 14.14 -4.93 -9.50
C GLN A 152 13.37 -3.81 -8.81
N SER A 153 12.77 -4.12 -7.64
CA SER A 153 12.09 -3.17 -6.77
C SER A 153 12.79 -3.14 -5.41
N HIS A 154 13.30 -1.98 -5.03
CA HIS A 154 14.04 -1.78 -3.80
C HIS A 154 13.24 -0.94 -2.82
N TYR A 155 13.22 -1.36 -1.54
CA TYR A 155 12.66 -0.60 -0.44
C TYR A 155 13.64 -0.62 0.74
N ASP A 156 14.78 0.02 0.52
CA ASP A 156 15.97 -0.09 1.36
C ASP A 156 16.12 1.16 2.24
N TYR A 157 16.62 0.94 3.47
CA TYR A 157 16.98 1.99 4.42
C TYR A 157 18.29 1.65 5.14
N PHE A 158 18.90 2.65 5.78
CA PHE A 158 19.92 2.41 6.79
C PHE A 158 19.38 2.80 8.16
N GLN A 159 18.68 1.86 8.79
CA GLN A 159 17.99 2.06 10.07
C GLN A 159 18.12 0.83 10.98
N PRO A 160 19.36 0.37 11.29
CA PRO A 160 19.58 -0.86 12.07
C PRO A 160 18.97 -0.82 13.48
N GLN A 161 18.72 0.40 14.02
CA GLN A 161 18.06 0.58 15.33
C GLN A 161 16.56 0.23 15.31
N TYR A 162 15.95 0.05 14.15
CA TYR A 162 14.52 -0.29 14.03
C TYR A 162 14.24 -1.79 13.88
N ALA A 163 15.27 -2.64 13.87
CA ALA A 163 15.07 -4.08 14.02
C ALA A 163 14.51 -4.36 15.43
N ARG A 164 13.24 -4.74 15.48
CA ARG A 164 12.49 -4.96 16.74
C ARG A 164 11.70 -6.25 16.65
N SER A 165 11.40 -6.83 17.83
CA SER A 165 10.42 -7.91 17.92
C SER A 165 9.05 -7.43 17.40
N GLY A 166 8.36 -8.27 16.65
CA GLY A 166 7.01 -8.04 16.16
C GLY A 166 6.92 -7.97 14.64
N PHE A 167 6.60 -6.80 14.10
CA PHE A 167 6.32 -6.62 12.68
C PHE A 167 7.61 -6.37 11.88
N GLY A 168 8.06 -7.37 11.12
CA GLY A 168 9.24 -7.27 10.27
C GLY A 168 9.00 -6.50 8.96
N LEU A 169 10.05 -6.43 8.14
CA LEU A 169 10.01 -5.77 6.83
C LEU A 169 9.04 -6.45 5.86
N LEU A 170 8.84 -7.77 5.97
CA LEU A 170 7.96 -8.52 5.09
C LEU A 170 6.53 -7.96 5.14
N HIS A 171 5.99 -7.77 6.35
CA HIS A 171 4.67 -7.19 6.54
C HIS A 171 4.66 -5.65 6.51
N GLY A 172 5.78 -5.03 6.88
CA GLY A 172 5.89 -3.57 6.97
C GLY A 172 6.04 -2.89 5.61
N LEU A 173 6.96 -3.39 4.79
CA LEU A 173 7.37 -2.75 3.53
C LEU A 173 7.23 -3.67 2.32
N ALA A 174 7.70 -4.92 2.38
CA ALA A 174 7.68 -5.82 1.23
C ALA A 174 6.25 -6.13 0.75
N VAL A 175 5.26 -6.14 1.64
CA VAL A 175 3.84 -6.27 1.29
C VAL A 175 3.43 -5.29 0.19
N HIS A 176 3.95 -4.06 0.21
CA HIS A 176 3.64 -3.05 -0.80
C HIS A 176 4.28 -3.35 -2.15
N THR A 177 5.55 -3.74 -2.16
CA THR A 177 6.27 -4.04 -3.39
C THR A 177 5.79 -5.36 -4.01
N ILE A 178 5.41 -6.34 -3.18
CA ILE A 178 4.75 -7.58 -3.62
C ILE A 178 3.42 -7.23 -4.30
N ASP A 179 2.56 -6.46 -3.63
CA ASP A 179 1.28 -6.04 -4.18
C ASP A 179 1.43 -5.26 -5.49
N GLN A 180 2.38 -4.33 -5.56
CA GLN A 180 2.69 -3.60 -6.79
C GLN A 180 3.04 -4.56 -7.94
N LEU A 181 3.92 -5.54 -7.70
CA LEU A 181 4.31 -6.53 -8.70
C LEU A 181 3.12 -7.39 -9.15
N ILE A 182 2.33 -7.91 -8.19
CA ILE A 182 1.14 -8.72 -8.46
C ILE A 182 0.10 -7.92 -9.25
N SER A 183 -0.06 -6.64 -8.99
CA SER A 183 -1.01 -5.78 -9.71
C SER A 183 -0.67 -5.60 -11.21
N ILE A 184 0.57 -5.85 -11.61
CA ILE A 184 1.02 -5.76 -13.02
C ILE A 184 1.04 -7.13 -13.68
N TYR A 185 1.59 -8.15 -12.99
CA TYR A 185 1.93 -9.44 -13.60
C TYR A 185 1.11 -10.61 -13.08
N GLY A 186 0.31 -10.42 -12.02
CA GLY A 186 -0.50 -11.49 -11.44
C GLY A 186 0.32 -12.57 -10.75
N VAL A 187 -0.14 -13.82 -10.88
CA VAL A 187 0.47 -14.99 -10.23
C VAL A 187 1.77 -15.38 -10.90
N ALA A 188 2.84 -15.55 -10.10
CA ALA A 188 4.15 -15.99 -10.58
C ALA A 188 4.18 -17.53 -10.79
N ASP A 189 4.99 -17.98 -11.75
CA ASP A 189 5.21 -19.42 -11.98
C ASP A 189 6.01 -20.07 -10.82
N ARG A 190 6.89 -19.27 -10.20
CA ARG A 190 7.74 -19.69 -9.09
C ARG A 190 8.18 -18.48 -8.27
N ILE A 191 8.32 -18.68 -6.95
CA ILE A 191 8.86 -17.70 -6.03
C ILE A 191 9.98 -18.36 -5.21
N ASP A 192 11.13 -17.68 -5.13
CA ASP A 192 12.28 -18.07 -4.31
C ASP A 192 12.47 -17.02 -3.20
N TYR A 193 12.55 -17.44 -1.93
CA TYR A 193 12.59 -16.56 -0.77
C TYR A 193 13.94 -16.59 -0.08
N ASP A 194 14.50 -15.42 0.22
CA ASP A 194 15.60 -15.20 1.16
C ASP A 194 15.15 -14.13 2.17
N VAL A 195 14.62 -14.55 3.31
CA VAL A 195 14.08 -13.72 4.39
C VAL A 195 14.86 -13.98 5.65
N ARG A 196 15.47 -12.95 6.24
CA ARG A 196 16.41 -13.10 7.37
C ARG A 196 16.22 -12.05 8.43
N SER A 197 16.64 -12.41 9.68
CA SER A 197 16.83 -11.53 10.82
C SER A 197 18.32 -11.38 11.07
N LEU A 198 18.98 -10.43 10.40
CA LEU A 198 20.44 -10.26 10.42
C LEU A 198 20.93 -9.41 11.58
N ILE A 199 20.15 -8.40 11.99
CA ILE A 199 20.51 -7.46 13.06
C ILE A 199 20.26 -8.09 14.42
N ALA A 200 19.11 -8.76 14.58
CA ALA A 200 18.71 -9.41 15.82
C ALA A 200 18.19 -10.82 15.51
N PRO A 201 19.07 -11.84 15.40
CA PRO A 201 18.67 -13.20 15.06
C PRO A 201 17.57 -13.75 15.99
N GLY A 202 16.51 -14.31 15.40
CA GLY A 202 15.33 -14.81 16.13
C GLY A 202 14.25 -13.77 16.40
N GLU A 203 14.50 -12.50 16.10
CA GLU A 203 13.50 -11.43 16.10
C GLU A 203 12.83 -11.27 14.72
N SER A 204 12.19 -10.14 14.47
CA SER A 204 11.56 -9.88 13.17
C SER A 204 12.56 -9.74 12.02
N ASP A 205 12.12 -10.05 10.83
CA ASP A 205 12.91 -9.95 9.61
C ASP A 205 13.31 -8.48 9.32
N ASP A 206 14.57 -8.32 8.91
CA ASP A 206 15.20 -7.03 8.58
C ASP A 206 15.93 -7.04 7.22
N TYR A 207 15.88 -8.19 6.54
CA TYR A 207 16.40 -8.42 5.21
C TYR A 207 15.47 -9.32 4.41
N ILE A 208 15.10 -8.86 3.23
CA ILE A 208 14.20 -9.52 2.28
C ILE A 208 14.84 -9.47 0.90
N ASP A 209 14.96 -10.62 0.26
CA ASP A 209 15.29 -10.78 -1.16
C ASP A 209 14.39 -11.89 -1.73
N ILE A 210 13.38 -11.51 -2.51
CA ILE A 210 12.40 -12.46 -3.07
C ILE A 210 12.44 -12.36 -4.58
N ASP A 211 12.70 -13.49 -5.23
CA ASP A 211 12.72 -13.65 -6.68
C ASP A 211 11.41 -14.25 -7.20
N PHE A 212 10.75 -13.55 -8.08
CA PHE A 212 9.56 -14.00 -8.81
C PHE A 212 9.91 -14.37 -10.25
N ARG A 213 9.37 -15.46 -10.76
CA ARG A 213 9.53 -15.92 -12.14
C ARG A 213 8.21 -15.87 -12.90
N TYR A 214 8.22 -15.23 -14.07
CA TYR A 214 7.10 -15.12 -14.99
C TYR A 214 7.60 -15.52 -16.39
N GLY A 215 7.57 -16.80 -16.71
CA GLY A 215 8.16 -17.32 -17.92
C GLY A 215 9.65 -17.01 -18.02
N ARG A 216 10.02 -16.10 -18.93
CA ARG A 216 11.41 -15.65 -19.11
C ARG A 216 11.77 -14.40 -18.32
N MET A 217 10.81 -13.75 -17.71
CA MET A 217 11.04 -12.56 -16.90
C MET A 217 11.34 -12.95 -15.45
N LYS A 218 12.28 -12.23 -14.85
CA LYS A 218 12.56 -12.26 -13.44
C LYS A 218 12.15 -10.92 -12.80
N ALA A 219 11.43 -10.95 -11.68
CA ALA A 219 11.28 -9.78 -10.82
C ALA A 219 11.89 -10.06 -9.46
N THR A 220 12.66 -9.12 -8.92
CA THR A 220 13.29 -9.21 -7.60
C THR A 220 12.77 -8.09 -6.72
N ILE A 221 12.32 -8.44 -5.53
CA ILE A 221 11.91 -7.50 -4.47
C ILE A 221 12.97 -7.54 -3.38
N LYS A 222 13.52 -6.38 -3.05
CA LYS A 222 14.50 -6.21 -1.96
C LYS A 222 14.03 -5.19 -0.95
N CYS A 223 14.09 -5.58 0.33
CA CYS A 223 13.90 -4.66 1.45
C CYS A 223 14.97 -4.93 2.50
N SER A 224 15.67 -3.90 2.95
CA SER A 224 16.70 -4.06 3.98
C SER A 224 16.84 -2.82 4.85
N LEU A 225 17.13 -3.01 6.14
CA LEU A 225 17.51 -1.94 7.06
C LEU A 225 19.02 -1.67 7.10
N LEU A 226 19.82 -2.35 6.26
CA LEU A 226 21.27 -2.30 6.26
C LEU A 226 21.88 -1.64 5.02
N VAL A 227 21.08 -0.97 4.19
CA VAL A 227 21.53 -0.32 2.95
C VAL A 227 21.77 1.16 3.21
N LYS A 228 23.03 1.58 3.18
CA LYS A 228 23.44 2.98 3.42
C LYS A 228 23.62 3.79 2.16
N ILE A 229 23.92 3.15 1.03
CA ILE A 229 24.00 3.81 -0.28
C ILE A 229 22.69 3.47 -0.98
N GLU A 230 21.90 4.50 -1.28
CA GLU A 230 20.59 4.35 -1.89
C GLU A 230 20.66 3.63 -3.25
N HIS A 231 19.83 2.61 -3.41
CA HIS A 231 19.56 2.00 -4.71
C HIS A 231 18.42 2.74 -5.42
N PRO A 232 18.36 2.69 -6.75
CA PRO A 232 17.14 3.07 -7.44
C PRO A 232 15.95 2.27 -6.88
N LYS A 233 14.80 2.92 -6.73
CA LYS A 233 13.54 2.26 -6.33
C LYS A 233 13.14 1.19 -7.33
N PHE A 234 13.28 1.50 -8.62
CA PHE A 234 12.99 0.58 -9.71
C PHE A 234 14.15 0.56 -10.72
N ILE A 235 14.55 -0.66 -11.11
CA ILE A 235 15.45 -0.93 -12.23
C ILE A 235 14.71 -1.91 -13.13
N VAL A 236 14.55 -1.55 -14.40
CA VAL A 236 13.86 -2.39 -15.39
C VAL A 236 14.76 -2.59 -16.61
N HIS A 237 14.93 -3.84 -17.02
CA HIS A 237 15.61 -4.20 -18.24
C HIS A 237 14.65 -4.93 -19.17
N GLY A 238 14.55 -4.46 -20.40
CA GLY A 238 13.88 -5.13 -21.48
C GLY A 238 14.89 -5.46 -22.59
N ASN A 239 14.46 -6.17 -23.61
CA ASN A 239 15.32 -6.55 -24.71
C ASN A 239 15.63 -5.39 -25.69
N ARG A 240 15.04 -4.20 -25.48
CA ARG A 240 15.29 -2.99 -26.28
C ARG A 240 15.77 -1.79 -25.45
N GLY A 241 15.77 -1.88 -24.14
CA GLY A 241 16.19 -0.76 -23.32
C GLY A 241 16.09 -1.02 -21.81
N SER A 242 16.42 0.02 -21.04
CA SER A 242 16.41 0.00 -19.59
C SER A 242 15.78 1.26 -19.04
N PHE A 243 15.17 1.13 -17.86
CA PHE A 243 14.60 2.25 -17.10
C PHE A 243 15.08 2.20 -15.66
N VAL A 244 15.40 3.37 -15.10
CA VAL A 244 15.83 3.54 -13.70
C VAL A 244 15.07 4.69 -13.07
N LYS A 245 14.52 4.49 -11.87
CA LYS A 245 13.81 5.51 -11.09
C LYS A 245 14.20 5.44 -9.63
N TYR A 246 14.59 6.58 -9.06
CA TYR A 246 14.75 6.76 -7.62
C TYR A 246 13.42 7.15 -6.99
N SER A 247 13.21 6.79 -5.72
CA SER A 247 12.03 7.21 -4.96
C SER A 247 12.21 8.63 -4.45
N SER A 248 11.12 9.31 -4.22
CA SER A 248 11.11 10.62 -3.57
C SER A 248 9.97 10.73 -2.54
N GLY A 249 10.20 11.53 -1.52
CA GLY A 249 9.20 11.76 -0.47
C GLY A 249 8.15 12.79 -0.89
N HIS A 250 6.92 12.62 -0.42
CA HIS A 250 5.78 13.47 -0.83
C HIS A 250 5.09 14.20 0.32
N GLN A 251 5.45 13.91 1.56
CA GLN A 251 4.75 14.44 2.73
C GLN A 251 5.50 15.62 3.32
N THR A 252 4.76 16.68 3.62
CA THR A 252 5.26 17.81 4.36
C THR A 252 4.44 18.01 5.63
N LYS A 253 5.10 18.33 6.75
CA LYS A 253 4.42 18.76 7.97
C LYS A 253 4.28 20.28 7.96
N ASN A 254 3.08 20.78 8.21
CA ASN A 254 2.85 22.21 8.38
C ASN A 254 3.07 22.63 9.84
N GLY A 255 3.19 23.95 10.07
CA GLY A 255 3.37 24.51 11.41
C GLY A 255 2.17 24.31 12.34
N ASP A 256 1.00 23.93 11.81
CA ASP A 256 -0.21 23.58 12.56
C ASP A 256 -0.19 22.13 13.11
N GLY A 257 0.85 21.35 12.82
CA GLY A 257 1.00 19.97 13.29
C GLY A 257 0.32 18.91 12.41
N ARG A 258 -0.53 19.29 11.44
CA ARG A 258 -1.12 18.36 10.48
C ARG A 258 -0.12 17.92 9.44
N THR A 259 -0.20 16.68 9.00
CA THR A 259 0.48 16.23 7.77
C THR A 259 -0.28 16.77 6.55
N ARG A 260 0.44 17.38 5.63
CA ARG A 260 -0.07 17.82 4.33
C ARG A 260 0.68 17.11 3.23
N VAL A 261 0.01 16.84 2.13
CA VAL A 261 0.60 16.19 0.96
C VAL A 261 0.62 17.16 -0.22
N SER A 262 1.71 17.11 -0.97
CA SER A 262 1.81 17.79 -2.26
C SER A 262 1.45 16.79 -3.36
N ILE A 263 0.34 17.04 -4.05
CA ILE A 263 -0.04 16.31 -5.26
C ILE A 263 0.49 17.11 -6.46
N GLN A 264 1.81 17.15 -6.59
CA GLN A 264 2.50 17.88 -7.66
C GLN A 264 3.49 16.95 -8.33
N ALA A 265 3.77 17.21 -9.60
CA ALA A 265 4.85 16.56 -10.30
C ALA A 265 6.18 16.81 -9.59
N GLU A 266 7.02 15.79 -9.53
CA GLU A 266 8.36 15.89 -8.97
C GLU A 266 9.24 16.81 -9.83
N PRO A 267 10.26 17.46 -9.23
CA PRO A 267 11.29 18.18 -9.99
C PRO A 267 12.00 17.24 -10.98
N GLU A 268 12.48 17.79 -12.08
CA GLU A 268 13.16 17.01 -13.15
C GLU A 268 14.35 16.18 -12.64
N ASP A 269 15.05 16.66 -11.63
CA ASP A 269 16.18 15.94 -11.00
C ASP A 269 15.76 14.58 -10.44
N ASN A 270 14.50 14.45 -10.03
CA ASN A 270 13.93 13.21 -9.49
C ASN A 270 13.27 12.31 -10.56
N TRP A 271 13.21 12.77 -11.83
CA TRP A 271 12.60 11.97 -12.88
C TRP A 271 13.39 10.71 -13.17
N GLY A 272 12.67 9.67 -13.61
CA GLY A 272 13.30 8.45 -14.10
C GLY A 272 14.11 8.71 -15.37
N THR A 273 15.02 7.79 -15.69
CA THR A 273 15.77 7.81 -16.95
C THR A 273 15.47 6.54 -17.73
N ILE A 274 15.06 6.68 -18.98
CA ILE A 274 14.90 5.59 -19.93
C ILE A 274 15.98 5.68 -21.00
N SER A 275 16.61 4.53 -21.34
CA SER A 275 17.51 4.41 -22.48
C SER A 275 17.07 3.20 -23.32
N TYR A 276 16.86 3.40 -24.61
CA TYR A 276 16.32 2.34 -25.50
C TYR A 276 16.81 2.51 -26.93
N VAL A 277 16.65 1.45 -27.71
CA VAL A 277 16.90 1.43 -29.17
C VAL A 277 15.53 1.34 -29.86
N ASP A 278 15.27 2.27 -30.80
CA ASP A 278 14.06 2.29 -31.62
C ASP A 278 14.05 1.23 -32.71
N ASP A 279 12.99 1.19 -33.53
CA ASP A 279 12.83 0.22 -34.61
C ASP A 279 13.82 0.45 -35.78
N GLU A 280 14.38 1.66 -35.90
CA GLU A 280 15.40 2.04 -36.88
C GLU A 280 16.82 1.73 -36.39
N GLY A 281 16.98 1.25 -35.14
CA GLY A 281 18.27 0.95 -34.53
C GLY A 281 18.97 2.16 -33.90
N THR A 282 18.28 3.29 -33.75
CA THR A 282 18.83 4.48 -33.13
C THR A 282 18.69 4.41 -31.58
N SER A 283 19.77 4.78 -30.89
CA SER A 283 19.79 4.82 -29.44
C SER A 283 19.27 6.16 -28.91
N HIS A 284 18.39 6.10 -27.92
CA HIS A 284 17.80 7.24 -27.23
C HIS A 284 18.06 7.14 -25.73
N THR A 285 18.26 8.30 -25.09
CA THR A 285 18.27 8.41 -23.62
C THR A 285 17.53 9.67 -23.24
N GLU A 286 16.50 9.55 -22.42
CA GLU A 286 15.64 10.66 -22.06
C GLU A 286 15.16 10.56 -20.60
N LYS A 287 14.78 11.72 -20.03
CA LYS A 287 14.11 11.78 -18.75
C LYS A 287 12.63 11.46 -18.93
N VAL A 288 12.08 10.69 -17.98
CA VAL A 288 10.66 10.36 -17.91
C VAL A 288 10.03 11.17 -16.79
N PRO A 289 9.11 12.11 -17.10
CA PRO A 289 8.38 12.85 -16.08
C PRO A 289 7.68 11.91 -15.10
N SER A 290 7.85 12.17 -13.80
CA SER A 290 7.21 11.37 -12.77
C SER A 290 5.72 11.69 -12.68
N GLU A 291 4.91 10.66 -12.49
CA GLU A 291 3.52 10.81 -12.07
C GLU A 291 3.46 11.34 -10.63
N ALA A 292 2.38 12.01 -10.29
CA ALA A 292 2.18 12.49 -8.92
C ALA A 292 1.66 11.35 -8.02
N THR A 293 2.15 11.31 -6.77
CA THR A 293 1.57 10.43 -5.76
C THR A 293 0.25 11.00 -5.27
N ASP A 294 -0.83 10.24 -5.42
CA ASP A 294 -2.15 10.60 -4.88
C ASP A 294 -2.95 9.37 -4.40
N TYR A 295 -2.88 9.09 -3.10
CA TYR A 295 -3.68 8.01 -2.50
C TYR A 295 -5.18 8.30 -2.49
N GLY A 296 -5.59 9.53 -2.75
CA GLY A 296 -7.00 9.88 -2.95
C GLY A 296 -7.63 9.21 -4.16
N ILE A 297 -6.83 8.81 -5.17
CA ILE A 297 -7.31 8.07 -6.34
C ILE A 297 -7.89 6.71 -5.94
N LEU A 298 -7.31 6.03 -4.95
CA LEU A 298 -7.86 4.78 -4.42
C LEU A 298 -9.29 4.98 -3.91
N TYR A 299 -9.52 6.07 -3.18
CA TYR A 299 -10.85 6.41 -2.67
C TYR A 299 -11.83 6.77 -3.77
N ASP A 300 -11.38 7.51 -4.80
CA ASP A 300 -12.23 7.82 -5.94
C ASP A 300 -12.67 6.55 -6.68
N GLN A 301 -11.74 5.62 -6.91
CA GLN A 301 -12.03 4.35 -7.55
C GLN A 301 -12.92 3.45 -6.68
N LEU A 302 -12.69 3.41 -5.36
CA LEU A 302 -13.56 2.70 -4.43
C LEU A 302 -14.97 3.29 -4.41
N LEU A 303 -15.10 4.62 -4.39
CA LEU A 303 -16.40 5.28 -4.48
C LEU A 303 -17.13 4.94 -5.78
N GLN A 304 -16.42 4.93 -6.92
CA GLN A 304 -17.00 4.51 -8.20
C GLN A 304 -17.48 3.05 -8.15
N ALA A 305 -16.68 2.14 -7.56
CA ALA A 305 -17.07 0.75 -7.40
C ALA A 305 -18.33 0.61 -6.52
N ILE A 306 -18.44 1.37 -5.43
CA ILE A 306 -19.60 1.39 -4.54
C ILE A 306 -20.84 1.91 -5.28
N ARG A 307 -20.73 3.04 -5.99
CA ARG A 307 -21.87 3.72 -6.63
C ARG A 307 -22.36 3.03 -7.90
N HIS A 308 -21.49 2.37 -8.64
CA HIS A 308 -21.81 1.83 -9.97
C HIS A 308 -21.68 0.31 -10.04
N HIS A 309 -21.47 -0.36 -8.92
CA HIS A 309 -21.24 -1.82 -8.85
C HIS A 309 -20.12 -2.28 -9.80
N GLY A 310 -19.08 -1.43 -9.94
CA GLY A 310 -17.92 -1.71 -10.78
C GLY A 310 -16.85 -2.54 -10.07
N ASP A 311 -15.77 -2.82 -10.81
CA ASP A 311 -14.63 -3.54 -10.26
C ASP A 311 -13.89 -2.72 -9.20
N LYS A 312 -13.45 -3.39 -8.13
CA LYS A 312 -12.59 -2.78 -7.11
C LYS A 312 -11.19 -2.53 -7.67
N PRO A 313 -10.54 -1.43 -7.28
CA PRO A 313 -9.14 -1.17 -7.71
C PRO A 313 -8.13 -2.19 -7.16
N VAL A 314 -8.48 -2.87 -6.07
CA VAL A 314 -7.70 -3.97 -5.47
C VAL A 314 -8.60 -5.19 -5.42
N LYS A 315 -8.24 -6.23 -6.18
CA LYS A 315 -9.05 -7.44 -6.33
C LYS A 315 -8.81 -8.40 -5.17
N ASP A 316 -9.84 -9.18 -4.82
CA ASP A 316 -9.76 -10.14 -3.71
C ASP A 316 -8.69 -11.20 -3.95
N GLU A 317 -8.62 -11.76 -5.15
CA GLU A 317 -7.63 -12.76 -5.52
C GLU A 317 -6.19 -12.25 -5.41
N GLU A 318 -5.95 -10.97 -5.69
CA GLU A 318 -4.63 -10.35 -5.52
C GLU A 318 -4.25 -10.26 -4.03
N VAL A 319 -5.21 -9.85 -3.18
CA VAL A 319 -4.99 -9.77 -1.72
C VAL A 319 -4.73 -11.14 -1.13
N LEU A 320 -5.51 -12.15 -1.50
CA LEU A 320 -5.32 -13.53 -1.03
C LEU A 320 -3.94 -14.05 -1.42
N TYR A 321 -3.52 -13.83 -2.66
CA TYR A 321 -2.21 -14.25 -3.14
C TYR A 321 -1.06 -13.52 -2.43
N VAL A 322 -1.19 -12.21 -2.19
CA VAL A 322 -0.21 -11.45 -1.39
C VAL A 322 -0.09 -12.04 0.02
N LEU A 323 -1.20 -12.37 0.69
CA LEU A 323 -1.17 -12.97 2.03
C LEU A 323 -0.51 -14.36 2.03
N ASP A 324 -0.74 -15.18 1.01
CA ASP A 324 -0.06 -16.47 0.86
C ASP A 324 1.46 -16.29 0.68
N ILE A 325 1.90 -15.30 -0.12
CA ILE A 325 3.32 -14.96 -0.30
C ILE A 325 3.95 -14.51 1.03
N LEU A 326 3.25 -13.69 1.81
CA LEU A 326 3.73 -13.27 3.13
C LEU A 326 3.87 -14.46 4.08
N HIS A 327 2.90 -15.38 4.08
CA HIS A 327 2.95 -16.61 4.87
C HIS A 327 4.16 -17.48 4.49
N ASP A 328 4.35 -17.73 3.20
CA ASP A 328 5.47 -18.54 2.70
C ASP A 328 6.83 -17.91 3.01
N GLY A 329 6.92 -16.58 2.96
CA GLY A 329 8.10 -15.81 3.33
C GLY A 329 8.45 -15.99 4.81
N ILE A 330 7.47 -15.97 5.72
CA ILE A 330 7.67 -16.26 7.15
C ILE A 330 8.16 -17.69 7.35
N GLU A 331 7.55 -18.66 6.67
CA GLU A 331 7.97 -20.07 6.77
C GLU A 331 9.38 -20.28 6.21
N ALA A 332 9.79 -19.52 5.18
CA ALA A 332 11.15 -19.52 4.68
C ALA A 332 12.13 -18.96 5.70
N ALA A 333 11.80 -17.84 6.36
CA ALA A 333 12.61 -17.23 7.42
C ALA A 333 12.84 -18.19 8.60
N LYS A 334 11.80 -18.92 9.03
CA LYS A 334 11.92 -19.94 10.11
C LYS A 334 12.87 -21.09 9.76
N ARG A 335 13.03 -21.39 8.48
CA ARG A 335 13.95 -22.45 8.00
C ARG A 335 15.40 -21.95 7.85
N ALA A 336 15.58 -20.65 7.67
CA ALA A 336 16.87 -20.02 7.43
C ALA A 336 17.58 -19.57 8.72
N ASN A 337 16.86 -19.37 9.81
CA ASN A 337 17.34 -19.02 11.15
C ASN A 337 17.34 -20.27 12.06
#